data_cbe0cc3850d51d7f286d5a45b59c22ea
#
_entry.id   cbe0cc3850d51d7f286d5a45b59c22ea
#
_cell.length_a   1.000
_cell.length_b   1.000
_cell.length_c   1.000
_cell.angle_alpha   90.00
_cell.angle_beta   90.00
_cell.angle_gamma   90.00
#
_symmetry.space_group_name_H-M   'P 1'
#
loop_
_entity.id
_entity.type
_entity.pdbx_description
1 polymer ?
#
loop_
_entity_poly.entity_id
_entity_poly.type
_entity_poly.pdbx_seq_one_letter_code
_entity_poly.pdbx_strand_id
1 'polypeptide(L)'
;MPEPEDLERRTTELLQRLIRFNTVNPPGNEEECQTFLAALLRGAGFEVELLAAVEGRPNLVARLPSGSDGPVLCLLGHVDTVLADPADWTHDPWSGDIAEACVWGRGALDMKSQVAAEVAAALTLAEEGWRPESGELKLVITVDEETGAEHGAQWLCSQHRDKVRADLVVNEGAGETFTYVEKRLYGVCVAEKGVFRFTLATSGRAGHASIPRIGENALTKMAPVLEALAGGRVTPEHSPEPDAFFEALGVDASDLDAALAEVEATDPRGPGSR
;
A
#
# COMPACT_ATOMS: atom_id res chain seq x y z
N MET A 1 25.55 -17.49 0.82
CA MET A 1 24.26 -16.91 1.29
C MET A 1 24.32 -16.86 2.81
N PRO A 2 23.89 -15.75 3.44
CA PRO A 2 23.84 -15.67 4.90
C PRO A 2 22.92 -16.75 5.44
N GLU A 3 23.10 -17.10 6.71
CA GLU A 3 22.17 -17.99 7.38
C GLU A 3 20.78 -17.31 7.46
N PRO A 4 19.69 -18.06 7.33
CA PRO A 4 18.33 -17.49 7.36
C PRO A 4 18.06 -16.62 8.60
N GLU A 5 18.61 -17.02 9.76
CA GLU A 5 18.50 -16.30 11.03
C GLU A 5 19.15 -14.90 10.98
N ASP A 6 20.26 -14.74 10.23
CA ASP A 6 20.93 -13.45 10.06
C ASP A 6 20.09 -12.51 9.19
N LEU A 7 19.45 -13.03 8.13
CA LEU A 7 18.58 -12.24 7.27
C LEU A 7 17.31 -11.80 8.01
N GLU A 8 16.69 -12.70 8.79
CA GLU A 8 15.54 -12.40 9.63
C GLU A 8 15.86 -11.28 10.64
N ARG A 9 16.98 -11.43 11.37
CA ARG A 9 17.42 -10.43 12.34
C ARG A 9 17.65 -9.08 11.67
N ARG A 10 18.36 -9.05 10.54
CA ARG A 10 18.65 -7.85 9.78
C ARG A 10 17.37 -7.15 9.30
N THR A 11 16.43 -7.91 8.77
CA THR A 11 15.13 -7.42 8.32
C THR A 11 14.34 -6.81 9.49
N THR A 12 14.30 -7.51 10.61
CA THR A 12 13.62 -7.06 11.84
C THR A 12 14.20 -5.76 12.37
N GLU A 13 15.53 -5.67 12.49
CA GLU A 13 16.22 -4.47 12.93
C GLU A 13 15.97 -3.27 11.99
N LEU A 14 15.95 -3.53 10.67
CA LEU A 14 15.65 -2.52 9.68
C LEU A 14 14.18 -2.06 9.79
N LEU A 15 13.23 -2.98 9.92
CA LEU A 15 11.82 -2.66 10.13
C LEU A 15 11.62 -1.79 11.38
N GLN A 16 12.20 -2.17 12.51
CA GLN A 16 12.15 -1.37 13.73
C GLN A 16 12.69 0.06 13.51
N ARG A 17 13.76 0.17 12.74
CA ARG A 17 14.33 1.48 12.40
C ARG A 17 13.41 2.30 11.51
N LEU A 18 12.78 1.67 10.50
CA LEU A 18 11.85 2.34 9.60
C LEU A 18 10.58 2.83 10.33
N ILE A 19 10.06 2.04 11.28
CA ILE A 19 8.90 2.42 12.08
C ILE A 19 9.19 3.69 12.91
N ARG A 20 10.42 3.85 13.41
CA ARG A 20 10.81 5.02 14.20
C ARG A 20 10.86 6.33 13.43
N PHE A 21 10.85 6.28 12.09
CA PHE A 21 10.57 7.46 11.29
C PHE A 21 9.06 7.67 11.21
N ASN A 22 8.58 8.77 11.79
CA ASN A 22 7.18 9.15 11.66
C ASN A 22 6.92 9.75 10.28
N THR A 23 6.44 8.93 9.37
CA THR A 23 6.16 9.26 7.97
C THR A 23 4.66 9.34 7.69
N VAL A 24 3.90 9.80 8.67
CA VAL A 24 2.44 9.98 8.52
C VAL A 24 2.12 10.93 7.38
N ASN A 25 1.19 10.53 6.56
CA ASN A 25 0.68 11.29 5.43
C ASN A 25 -0.86 11.43 5.51
N PRO A 26 -1.42 12.63 5.57
CA PRO A 26 -0.74 13.93 5.62
C PRO A 26 -0.08 14.24 6.98
N PRO A 27 0.94 15.14 7.05
CA PRO A 27 1.45 16.02 5.98
C PRO A 27 2.49 15.39 5.07
N GLY A 28 3.09 14.23 5.45
CA GLY A 28 4.22 13.61 4.80
C GLY A 28 5.56 14.14 5.35
N ASN A 29 6.39 13.23 5.91
CA ASN A 29 7.69 13.54 6.52
C ASN A 29 8.71 12.44 6.14
N GLU A 30 8.80 12.11 4.86
CA GLU A 30 9.51 10.93 4.40
C GLU A 30 11.02 11.18 4.21
N GLU A 31 11.48 12.43 4.19
CA GLU A 31 12.86 12.81 3.83
C GLU A 31 13.93 12.09 4.64
N GLU A 32 13.76 12.04 5.98
CA GLU A 32 14.74 11.37 6.84
C GLU A 32 14.80 9.87 6.58
N CYS A 33 13.64 9.24 6.40
CA CYS A 33 13.51 7.82 6.08
C CYS A 33 14.16 7.50 4.74
N GLN A 34 13.83 8.24 3.70
CA GLN A 34 14.38 8.06 2.36
C GLN A 34 15.89 8.33 2.32
N THR A 35 16.36 9.34 3.03
CA THR A 35 17.80 9.64 3.13
C THR A 35 18.56 8.52 3.84
N PHE A 36 17.98 7.95 4.89
CA PHE A 36 18.54 6.79 5.59
C PHE A 36 18.65 5.58 4.66
N LEU A 37 17.58 5.23 3.94
CA LEU A 37 17.57 4.13 2.98
C LEU A 37 18.57 4.36 1.84
N ALA A 38 18.63 5.59 1.33
CA ALA A 38 19.60 5.98 0.29
C ALA A 38 21.05 5.79 0.75
N ALA A 39 21.36 6.11 1.99
CA ALA A 39 22.70 5.92 2.54
C ALA A 39 23.10 4.45 2.63
N LEU A 40 22.16 3.58 3.08
CA LEU A 40 22.40 2.14 3.13
C LEU A 40 22.67 1.55 1.74
N LEU A 41 21.80 1.86 0.78
CA LEU A 41 21.90 1.33 -0.57
C LEU A 41 23.17 1.84 -1.32
N ARG A 42 23.54 3.12 -1.14
CA ARG A 42 24.81 3.65 -1.67
C ARG A 42 26.02 2.93 -1.06
N GLY A 43 25.96 2.66 0.26
CA GLY A 43 27.02 1.91 0.95
C GLY A 43 27.24 0.51 0.40
N ALA A 44 26.18 -0.13 -0.11
CA ALA A 44 26.23 -1.44 -0.76
C ALA A 44 26.54 -1.39 -2.28
N GLY A 45 26.75 -0.19 -2.83
CA GLY A 45 27.17 -0.01 -4.22
C GLY A 45 26.04 0.18 -5.22
N PHE A 46 24.83 0.50 -4.77
CA PHE A 46 23.74 0.91 -5.65
C PHE A 46 23.96 2.35 -6.15
N GLU A 47 23.57 2.61 -7.39
CA GLU A 47 23.37 3.96 -7.92
C GLU A 47 22.04 4.49 -7.37
N VAL A 48 22.06 5.57 -6.57
CA VAL A 48 20.86 6.04 -5.85
C VAL A 48 20.57 7.49 -6.19
N GLU A 49 19.34 7.74 -6.65
CA GLU A 49 18.76 9.06 -6.86
C GLU A 49 17.61 9.30 -5.87
N LEU A 50 17.51 10.53 -5.38
CA LEU A 50 16.37 11.05 -4.64
C LEU A 50 15.66 12.08 -5.50
N LEU A 51 14.39 11.83 -5.84
CA LEU A 51 13.59 12.60 -6.77
C LEU A 51 12.34 13.14 -6.06
N ALA A 52 12.20 14.45 -5.96
CA ALA A 52 11.11 15.07 -5.21
C ALA A 52 10.20 15.92 -6.10
N ALA A 53 8.90 15.63 -6.11
CA ALA A 53 7.86 16.50 -6.66
C ALA A 53 7.60 17.69 -5.74
N VAL A 54 7.73 17.46 -4.44
CA VAL A 54 7.55 18.43 -3.36
C VAL A 54 8.78 18.41 -2.48
N GLU A 55 9.26 19.58 -2.06
CA GLU A 55 10.39 19.71 -1.15
C GLU A 55 10.14 18.93 0.15
N GLY A 56 11.15 18.20 0.63
CA GLY A 56 11.05 17.38 1.84
C GLY A 56 10.36 16.01 1.64
N ARG A 57 9.87 15.68 0.43
CA ARG A 57 9.20 14.42 0.13
C ARG A 57 9.84 13.68 -1.06
N PRO A 58 11.10 13.22 -0.95
CA PRO A 58 11.78 12.57 -2.05
C PRO A 58 11.34 11.11 -2.21
N ASN A 59 11.14 10.68 -3.46
CA ASN A 59 11.11 9.29 -3.86
C ASN A 59 12.53 8.77 -4.03
N LEU A 60 12.78 7.53 -3.70
CA LEU A 60 14.07 6.87 -3.87
C LEU A 60 14.03 5.94 -5.09
N VAL A 61 15.02 6.08 -5.96
CA VAL A 61 15.30 5.14 -7.05
C VAL A 61 16.73 4.64 -6.89
N ALA A 62 16.89 3.34 -6.63
CA ALA A 62 18.19 2.69 -6.48
C ALA A 62 18.34 1.62 -7.56
N ARG A 63 19.51 1.55 -8.19
CA ARG A 63 19.80 0.64 -9.30
C ARG A 63 21.10 -0.13 -9.04
N LEU A 64 21.05 -1.43 -9.34
CA LEU A 64 22.20 -2.30 -9.33
C LEU A 64 22.33 -2.93 -10.74
N PRO A 65 23.00 -2.26 -11.68
CA PRO A 65 23.08 -2.73 -13.05
C PRO A 65 24.10 -3.86 -13.21
N SER A 66 23.87 -4.75 -14.18
CA SER A 66 24.83 -5.76 -14.63
C SER A 66 25.94 -5.18 -15.50
N GLY A 67 25.69 -4.05 -16.15
CA GLY A 67 26.52 -3.48 -17.21
C GLY A 67 26.19 -4.00 -18.62
N SER A 68 25.17 -4.84 -18.78
CA SER A 68 24.68 -5.32 -20.06
C SER A 68 23.14 -5.19 -20.14
N ASP A 69 22.61 -5.10 -21.36
CA ASP A 69 21.17 -5.06 -21.58
C ASP A 69 20.49 -6.35 -21.11
N GLY A 70 19.29 -6.21 -20.57
CA GLY A 70 18.51 -7.34 -20.07
C GLY A 70 17.28 -6.90 -19.29
N PRO A 71 16.57 -7.85 -18.67
CA PRO A 71 15.34 -7.56 -17.93
C PRO A 71 15.61 -6.74 -16.68
N VAL A 72 14.67 -5.89 -16.33
CA VAL A 72 14.66 -5.08 -15.11
C VAL A 72 13.67 -5.65 -14.11
N LEU A 73 14.18 -6.12 -12.97
CA LEU A 73 13.37 -6.47 -11.81
C LEU A 73 13.29 -5.26 -10.88
N CYS A 74 12.09 -4.79 -10.60
CA CYS A 74 11.84 -3.70 -9.67
C CYS A 74 11.17 -4.23 -8.40
N LEU A 75 11.73 -3.88 -7.25
CA LEU A 75 11.13 -3.98 -5.94
C LEU A 75 10.50 -2.62 -5.63
N LEU A 76 9.18 -2.57 -5.53
CA LEU A 76 8.40 -1.34 -5.37
C LEU A 76 7.75 -1.31 -4.00
N GLY A 77 7.93 -0.23 -3.28
CA GLY A 77 7.24 -0.01 -2.01
C GLY A 77 7.06 1.46 -1.70
N HIS A 78 6.34 1.75 -0.62
CA HIS A 78 6.21 3.10 -0.08
C HIS A 78 6.61 3.17 1.40
N VAL A 79 6.93 4.38 1.88
CA VAL A 79 7.32 4.59 3.27
C VAL A 79 6.39 5.51 4.04
N ASP A 80 5.48 6.21 3.36
CA ASP A 80 4.42 6.95 4.04
C ASP A 80 3.41 5.99 4.69
N THR A 81 2.68 6.49 5.66
CA THR A 81 1.72 5.70 6.45
C THR A 81 0.50 6.54 6.78
N VAL A 82 -0.65 5.89 6.96
CA VAL A 82 -1.86 6.56 7.47
C VAL A 82 -1.67 7.07 8.90
N LEU A 83 -2.60 7.91 9.34
CA LEU A 83 -2.65 8.47 10.69
C LEU A 83 -2.65 7.38 11.77
N ALA A 84 -2.06 7.70 12.91
CA ALA A 84 -2.19 6.91 14.14
C ALA A 84 -2.34 7.86 15.33
N ASP A 85 -3.33 7.61 16.17
CA ASP A 85 -3.45 8.26 17.48
C ASP A 85 -2.82 7.32 18.52
N PRO A 86 -1.73 7.72 19.20
CA PRO A 86 -1.09 6.90 20.22
C PRO A 86 -2.04 6.44 21.33
N ALA A 87 -3.12 7.17 21.57
CA ALA A 87 -4.11 6.79 22.59
C ALA A 87 -4.89 5.50 22.25
N ASP A 88 -4.94 5.13 20.96
CA ASP A 88 -5.62 3.93 20.47
C ASP A 88 -4.70 2.70 20.40
N TRP A 89 -3.41 2.84 20.79
CA TRP A 89 -2.41 1.81 20.66
C TRP A 89 -1.95 1.24 21.99
N THR A 90 -1.74 -0.09 22.04
CA THR A 90 -1.17 -0.78 23.21
C THR A 90 0.32 -0.46 23.37
N HIS A 91 1.05 -0.30 22.27
CA HIS A 91 2.44 0.13 22.19
C HIS A 91 2.50 1.43 21.38
N ASP A 92 3.49 2.28 21.67
CA ASP A 92 3.68 3.52 20.91
C ASP A 92 3.83 3.18 19.40
N PRO A 93 2.99 3.74 18.50
CA PRO A 93 3.01 3.44 17.08
C PRO A 93 4.34 3.78 16.37
N TRP A 94 5.24 4.50 17.03
CA TRP A 94 6.56 4.87 16.48
C TRP A 94 7.73 4.20 17.21
N SER A 95 7.47 3.27 18.13
CA SER A 95 8.53 2.61 18.91
C SER A 95 9.29 1.56 18.12
N GLY A 96 8.59 0.79 17.29
CA GLY A 96 9.15 -0.41 16.67
C GLY A 96 9.50 -1.48 17.70
N ASP A 97 8.75 -1.57 18.80
CA ASP A 97 8.98 -2.53 19.86
C ASP A 97 8.69 -3.97 19.38
N ILE A 98 9.43 -4.91 19.95
CA ILE A 98 9.12 -6.33 19.79
C ILE A 98 8.37 -6.79 21.04
N ALA A 99 7.11 -7.14 20.85
CA ALA A 99 6.27 -7.73 21.88
C ALA A 99 5.40 -8.83 21.30
N GLU A 100 5.10 -9.87 22.07
CA GLU A 100 4.25 -11.00 21.64
C GLU A 100 4.73 -11.66 20.32
N ALA A 101 6.04 -11.72 20.11
CA ALA A 101 6.70 -12.19 18.90
C ALA A 101 6.35 -11.40 17.62
N CYS A 102 5.89 -10.16 17.76
CA CYS A 102 5.56 -9.24 16.68
C CYS A 102 6.34 -7.93 16.81
N VAL A 103 6.65 -7.29 15.68
CA VAL A 103 7.10 -5.90 15.65
C VAL A 103 5.88 -4.99 15.64
N TRP A 104 5.76 -4.15 16.66
CA TRP A 104 4.65 -3.23 16.81
C TRP A 104 4.97 -1.85 16.23
N GLY A 105 4.01 -1.30 15.50
CA GLY A 105 4.08 0.07 15.04
C GLY A 105 3.28 0.37 13.78
N ARG A 106 3.04 1.65 13.53
CA ARG A 106 2.38 2.12 12.30
C ARG A 106 3.31 1.88 11.10
N GLY A 107 2.78 1.22 10.06
CA GLY A 107 3.56 0.78 8.91
C GLY A 107 4.27 -0.57 9.10
N ALA A 108 4.10 -1.24 10.25
CA ALA A 108 4.68 -2.58 10.47
C ALA A 108 4.09 -3.63 9.52
N LEU A 109 2.87 -3.45 9.03
CA LEU A 109 2.22 -4.30 8.05
C LEU A 109 2.17 -3.62 6.68
N ASP A 110 1.70 -2.39 6.62
CA ASP A 110 1.50 -1.58 5.42
C ASP A 110 2.41 -0.35 5.47
N MET A 111 3.54 -0.31 4.66
CA MET A 111 4.19 -1.51 4.11
C MET A 111 5.70 -1.52 4.42
N LYS A 112 6.12 -0.87 5.53
CA LYS A 112 7.54 -0.80 5.92
C LYS A 112 8.16 -2.18 6.16
N SER A 113 7.36 -3.22 6.47
CA SER A 113 7.85 -4.60 6.59
C SER A 113 8.37 -5.13 5.25
N GLN A 114 7.60 -4.91 4.19
CA GLN A 114 8.01 -5.31 2.85
C GLN A 114 9.22 -4.49 2.38
N VAL A 115 9.20 -3.17 2.58
CA VAL A 115 10.37 -2.32 2.28
C VAL A 115 11.62 -2.80 3.03
N ALA A 116 11.48 -3.16 4.32
CA ALA A 116 12.60 -3.70 5.09
C ALA A 116 13.10 -5.03 4.53
N ALA A 117 12.21 -5.92 4.13
CA ALA A 117 12.56 -7.22 3.56
C ALA A 117 13.27 -7.07 2.20
N GLU A 118 12.72 -6.25 1.32
CA GLU A 118 13.28 -5.96 0.00
C GLU A 118 14.67 -5.32 0.08
N VAL A 119 14.81 -4.31 0.94
CA VAL A 119 16.08 -3.63 1.15
C VAL A 119 17.10 -4.56 1.80
N ALA A 120 16.73 -5.32 2.83
CA ALA A 120 17.62 -6.28 3.48
C ALA A 120 18.11 -7.36 2.50
N ALA A 121 17.24 -7.88 1.67
CA ALA A 121 17.59 -8.86 0.64
C ALA A 121 18.55 -8.25 -0.40
N ALA A 122 18.24 -7.06 -0.91
CA ALA A 122 19.05 -6.36 -1.90
C ALA A 122 20.45 -6.02 -1.36
N LEU A 123 20.53 -5.52 -0.13
CA LEU A 123 21.81 -5.24 0.55
C LEU A 123 22.63 -6.51 0.73
N THR A 124 22.00 -7.59 1.18
CA THR A 124 22.67 -8.88 1.38
C THR A 124 23.27 -9.42 0.09
N LEU A 125 22.52 -9.43 -1.00
CA LEU A 125 23.01 -9.84 -2.30
C LEU A 125 24.21 -8.99 -2.77
N ALA A 126 24.08 -7.67 -2.65
CA ALA A 126 25.12 -6.75 -3.08
C ALA A 126 26.42 -6.89 -2.26
N GLU A 127 26.32 -7.08 -0.95
CA GLU A 127 27.44 -7.26 -0.03
C GLU A 127 28.17 -8.60 -0.25
N GLU A 128 27.45 -9.63 -0.66
CA GLU A 128 28.05 -10.90 -1.11
C GLU A 128 28.72 -10.81 -2.49
N GLY A 129 28.68 -9.65 -3.12
CA GLY A 129 29.25 -9.42 -4.44
C GLY A 129 28.37 -9.87 -5.60
N TRP A 130 27.12 -10.26 -5.33
CA TRP A 130 26.18 -10.62 -6.39
C TRP A 130 25.87 -9.43 -7.28
N ARG A 131 25.77 -9.69 -8.56
CA ARG A 131 25.27 -8.75 -9.57
C ARG A 131 24.39 -9.52 -10.56
N PRO A 132 23.36 -8.88 -11.15
CA PRO A 132 22.59 -9.53 -12.20
C PRO A 132 23.51 -9.89 -13.39
N GLU A 133 23.26 -11.02 -14.04
CA GLU A 133 24.01 -11.44 -15.23
C GLU A 133 23.72 -10.51 -16.42
N SER A 134 22.49 -10.02 -16.52
CA SER A 134 22.03 -9.03 -17.49
C SER A 134 20.91 -8.16 -16.90
N GLY A 135 20.71 -6.97 -17.46
CA GLY A 135 19.70 -6.03 -16.95
C GLY A 135 20.07 -5.41 -15.60
N GLU A 136 19.11 -5.22 -14.75
CA GLU A 136 19.32 -4.60 -13.44
C GLU A 136 18.33 -5.06 -12.36
N LEU A 137 18.76 -5.02 -11.11
CA LEU A 137 17.89 -4.97 -9.94
C LEU A 137 17.64 -3.50 -9.58
N LYS A 138 16.38 -3.13 -9.45
CA LYS A 138 15.93 -1.78 -9.12
C LYS A 138 15.10 -1.80 -7.85
N LEU A 139 15.26 -0.79 -6.99
CA LEU A 139 14.34 -0.50 -5.91
C LEU A 139 13.74 0.89 -6.18
N VAL A 140 12.42 0.97 -6.11
CA VAL A 140 11.68 2.24 -6.18
C VAL A 140 10.87 2.34 -4.90
N ILE A 141 11.27 3.27 -4.01
CA ILE A 141 10.57 3.47 -2.74
C ILE A 141 9.92 4.83 -2.79
N THR A 142 8.60 4.83 -2.84
CA THR A 142 7.79 6.02 -3.10
C THR A 142 7.34 6.71 -1.82
N VAL A 143 6.77 7.88 -2.00
CA VAL A 143 6.03 8.66 -1.02
C VAL A 143 4.60 8.81 -1.50
N ASP A 144 3.69 9.26 -0.62
CA ASP A 144 2.34 9.69 -0.98
C ASP A 144 1.39 8.59 -1.48
N GLU A 145 1.70 7.31 -1.25
CA GLU A 145 0.83 6.21 -1.64
C GLU A 145 -0.53 6.31 -0.95
N GLU A 146 -0.54 6.50 0.36
CA GLU A 146 -1.71 6.53 1.24
C GLU A 146 -2.72 7.67 0.95
N THR A 147 -2.30 8.68 0.19
CA THR A 147 -3.15 9.81 -0.17
C THR A 147 -3.40 9.96 -1.67
N GLY A 148 -2.94 8.99 -2.47
CA GLY A 148 -3.25 8.87 -3.90
C GLY A 148 -2.06 8.99 -4.84
N ALA A 149 -0.84 8.97 -4.32
CA ALA A 149 0.42 8.86 -5.06
C ALA A 149 0.72 10.00 -6.06
N GLU A 150 0.07 11.18 -5.90
CA GLU A 150 0.27 12.33 -6.81
C GLU A 150 1.72 12.83 -6.80
N HIS A 151 2.42 12.72 -5.66
CA HIS A 151 3.83 13.11 -5.49
C HIS A 151 4.78 11.92 -5.54
N GLY A 152 4.23 10.69 -5.56
CA GLY A 152 4.91 9.41 -5.61
C GLY A 152 4.89 8.78 -6.99
N ALA A 153 4.29 7.59 -7.06
CA ALA A 153 4.29 6.75 -8.26
C ALA A 153 3.72 7.46 -9.50
N GLN A 154 2.62 8.22 -9.37
CA GLN A 154 2.03 8.95 -10.50
C GLN A 154 3.02 9.97 -11.09
N TRP A 155 3.66 10.76 -10.22
CA TRP A 155 4.64 11.75 -10.64
C TRP A 155 5.87 11.11 -11.28
N LEU A 156 6.40 10.04 -10.67
CA LEU A 156 7.53 9.30 -11.23
C LEU A 156 7.20 8.73 -12.62
N CYS A 157 6.04 8.11 -12.79
CA CYS A 157 5.61 7.56 -14.07
C CYS A 157 5.39 8.64 -15.14
N SER A 158 4.98 9.84 -14.74
CA SER A 158 4.73 10.93 -15.69
C SER A 158 6.00 11.74 -16.04
N GLN A 159 6.90 11.98 -15.07
CA GLN A 159 8.05 12.87 -15.23
C GLN A 159 9.40 12.14 -15.35
N HIS A 160 9.48 10.90 -14.84
CA HIS A 160 10.73 10.12 -14.76
C HIS A 160 10.53 8.66 -15.19
N ARG A 161 9.68 8.46 -16.20
CA ARG A 161 9.32 7.12 -16.68
C ARG A 161 10.51 6.25 -17.05
N ASP A 162 11.53 6.85 -17.62
CA ASP A 162 12.80 6.19 -17.98
C ASP A 162 13.54 5.60 -16.77
N LYS A 163 13.40 6.24 -15.60
CA LYS A 163 14.04 5.81 -14.36
C LYS A 163 13.29 4.69 -13.64
N VAL A 164 11.94 4.64 -13.77
CA VAL A 164 11.10 3.69 -13.03
C VAL A 164 10.59 2.53 -13.88
N ARG A 165 10.77 2.57 -15.20
CA ARG A 165 10.36 1.47 -16.07
C ARG A 165 11.03 0.16 -15.65
N ALA A 166 10.23 -0.92 -15.61
CA ALA A 166 10.66 -2.28 -15.29
C ALA A 166 9.91 -3.30 -16.15
N ASP A 167 10.44 -4.51 -16.26
CA ASP A 167 9.81 -5.64 -16.94
C ASP A 167 9.02 -6.51 -15.97
N LEU A 168 9.52 -6.60 -14.71
CA LEU A 168 8.87 -7.30 -13.61
C LEU A 168 8.87 -6.37 -12.39
N VAL A 169 7.75 -6.35 -11.68
CA VAL A 169 7.59 -5.56 -10.44
C VAL A 169 7.09 -6.47 -9.33
N VAL A 170 7.75 -6.41 -8.20
CA VAL A 170 7.26 -6.95 -6.92
C VAL A 170 6.75 -5.78 -6.11
N ASN A 171 5.49 -5.83 -5.69
CA ASN A 171 4.81 -4.81 -4.91
C ASN A 171 3.90 -5.49 -3.87
N GLU A 172 3.25 -4.70 -3.04
CA GLU A 172 2.23 -5.17 -2.11
C GLU A 172 0.92 -5.58 -2.80
N GLY A 173 -0.03 -6.12 -2.02
CA GLY A 173 -1.41 -6.32 -2.46
C GLY A 173 -1.69 -7.62 -3.19
N ALA A 174 -0.78 -8.60 -3.17
CA ALA A 174 -0.99 -9.91 -3.79
C ALA A 174 -0.43 -11.06 -2.96
N GLY A 175 -0.78 -12.29 -3.37
CA GLY A 175 -0.23 -13.50 -2.75
C GLY A 175 -0.99 -13.98 -1.52
N GLU A 176 -2.15 -13.45 -1.23
CA GLU A 176 -3.00 -13.94 -0.16
C GLU A 176 -3.43 -15.37 -0.43
N THR A 177 -3.40 -16.20 0.63
CA THR A 177 -3.95 -17.54 0.60
C THR A 177 -5.16 -17.61 1.51
N PHE A 178 -6.22 -18.22 1.02
CA PHE A 178 -7.43 -18.47 1.82
C PHE A 178 -7.97 -19.86 1.57
N THR A 179 -8.77 -20.37 2.49
CA THR A 179 -9.40 -21.69 2.36
C THR A 179 -10.89 -21.47 2.11
N TYR A 180 -11.39 -22.05 1.03
CA TYR A 180 -12.81 -22.06 0.70
C TYR A 180 -13.24 -23.52 0.47
N VAL A 181 -14.21 -24.00 1.26
CA VAL A 181 -14.72 -25.38 1.21
C VAL A 181 -13.62 -26.41 1.06
N GLU A 182 -12.68 -26.44 2.02
CA GLU A 182 -11.50 -27.33 2.09
C GLU A 182 -10.46 -27.17 0.96
N LYS A 183 -10.67 -26.27 -0.02
CA LYS A 183 -9.69 -25.94 -1.05
C LYS A 183 -8.81 -24.77 -0.59
N ARG A 184 -7.50 -24.94 -0.65
CA ARG A 184 -6.55 -23.84 -0.48
C ARG A 184 -6.40 -23.09 -1.81
N LEU A 185 -6.67 -21.81 -1.80
CA LEU A 185 -6.62 -20.93 -2.95
C LEU A 185 -5.52 -19.88 -2.78
N TYR A 186 -4.97 -19.45 -3.89
CA TYR A 186 -3.98 -18.40 -3.98
C TYR A 186 -4.57 -17.26 -4.82
N GLY A 187 -4.68 -16.08 -4.21
CA GLY A 187 -5.18 -14.90 -4.90
C GLY A 187 -4.19 -14.39 -5.93
N VAL A 188 -4.68 -14.14 -7.13
CA VAL A 188 -3.96 -13.40 -8.17
C VAL A 188 -4.75 -12.14 -8.47
N CYS A 189 -4.17 -10.97 -8.15
CA CYS A 189 -4.80 -9.69 -8.47
C CYS A 189 -4.69 -9.45 -9.98
N VAL A 190 -5.81 -9.28 -10.65
CA VAL A 190 -5.89 -9.04 -12.10
C VAL A 190 -6.51 -7.69 -12.44
N ALA A 191 -7.08 -7.01 -11.44
CA ALA A 191 -7.66 -5.68 -11.55
C ALA A 191 -7.74 -5.03 -10.17
N GLU A 192 -7.76 -3.72 -10.14
CA GLU A 192 -7.91 -2.93 -8.91
C GLU A 192 -9.10 -1.98 -9.01
N LYS A 193 -9.73 -1.72 -7.87
CA LYS A 193 -10.79 -0.72 -7.78
C LYS A 193 -10.18 0.68 -7.81
N GLY A 194 -10.70 1.53 -8.69
CA GLY A 194 -10.34 2.95 -8.69
C GLY A 194 -10.86 3.67 -7.46
N VAL A 195 -10.03 4.53 -6.86
CA VAL A 195 -10.46 5.42 -5.78
C VAL A 195 -11.14 6.64 -6.37
N PHE A 196 -12.38 6.89 -5.96
CA PHE A 196 -13.13 8.09 -6.35
C PHE A 196 -13.44 8.93 -5.10
N ARG A 197 -12.60 9.91 -4.82
CA ARG A 197 -12.78 10.84 -3.70
C ARG A 197 -13.63 12.03 -4.15
N PHE A 198 -14.64 12.40 -3.36
CA PHE A 198 -15.46 13.57 -3.62
C PHE A 198 -15.89 14.24 -2.33
N THR A 199 -16.23 15.51 -2.42
CA THR A 199 -16.76 16.28 -1.29
C THR A 199 -18.20 16.68 -1.58
N LEU A 200 -19.08 16.38 -0.64
CA LEU A 200 -20.46 16.84 -0.67
C LEU A 200 -20.59 18.11 0.17
N ALA A 201 -21.13 19.15 -0.44
CA ALA A 201 -21.37 20.40 0.26
C ALA A 201 -22.83 20.85 0.06
N THR A 202 -23.47 21.22 1.16
CA THR A 202 -24.78 21.87 1.14
C THR A 202 -24.71 23.24 1.80
N SER A 203 -25.33 24.22 1.20
CA SER A 203 -25.44 25.58 1.74
C SER A 203 -26.76 25.79 2.45
N GLY A 204 -26.74 26.61 3.47
CA GLY A 204 -27.92 27.03 4.21
C GLY A 204 -27.99 28.55 4.37
N ARG A 205 -29.08 29.02 4.93
CA ARG A 205 -29.28 30.41 5.32
C ARG A 205 -29.55 30.50 6.80
N ALA A 206 -28.80 31.33 7.52
CA ALA A 206 -28.98 31.55 8.94
C ALA A 206 -30.37 32.07 9.26
N GLY A 207 -30.94 31.59 10.37
CA GLY A 207 -32.22 32.05 10.91
C GLY A 207 -32.24 31.91 12.42
N HIS A 208 -33.17 32.55 13.10
CA HIS A 208 -33.30 32.41 14.55
C HIS A 208 -33.81 31.00 14.90
N ALA A 209 -33.18 30.32 15.84
CA ALA A 209 -33.47 28.92 16.15
C ALA A 209 -34.94 28.68 16.60
N SER A 210 -35.59 29.68 17.22
CA SER A 210 -37.01 29.61 17.61
C SER A 210 -37.99 29.76 16.44
N ILE A 211 -37.53 30.13 15.26
CA ILE A 211 -38.38 30.35 14.08
C ILE A 211 -37.76 29.58 12.89
N PRO A 212 -37.91 28.24 12.86
CA PRO A 212 -37.20 27.37 11.91
C PRO A 212 -37.47 27.67 10.44
N ARG A 213 -38.60 28.34 10.11
CA ARG A 213 -38.98 28.63 8.73
C ARG A 213 -38.32 29.84 8.11
N ILE A 214 -37.62 30.68 8.88
CA ILE A 214 -36.93 31.87 8.33
C ILE A 214 -35.48 31.57 7.88
N GLY A 215 -34.94 30.40 8.28
CA GLY A 215 -33.64 29.88 7.85
C GLY A 215 -33.74 28.71 6.88
N GLU A 216 -32.60 28.25 6.40
CA GLU A 216 -32.46 26.99 5.66
C GLU A 216 -31.37 26.16 6.30
N ASN A 217 -31.73 25.00 6.83
CA ASN A 217 -30.73 24.14 7.49
C ASN A 217 -29.97 23.30 6.46
N ALA A 218 -28.65 23.49 6.37
CA ALA A 218 -27.79 22.76 5.46
C ALA A 218 -27.80 21.25 5.74
N LEU A 219 -27.88 20.84 7.01
CA LEU A 219 -27.91 19.41 7.37
C LEU A 219 -29.18 18.71 6.87
N THR A 220 -30.36 19.38 6.95
CA THR A 220 -31.58 18.80 6.42
C THR A 220 -31.59 18.68 4.91
N LYS A 221 -30.80 19.51 4.21
CA LYS A 221 -30.57 19.38 2.76
C LYS A 221 -29.59 18.22 2.43
N MET A 222 -28.63 17.93 3.31
CA MET A 222 -27.69 16.85 3.12
C MET A 222 -28.35 15.47 3.36
N ALA A 223 -29.28 15.37 4.27
CA ALA A 223 -29.88 14.09 4.67
C ALA A 223 -30.37 13.22 3.49
N PRO A 224 -31.18 13.72 2.53
CA PRO A 224 -31.62 12.91 1.39
C PRO A 224 -30.48 12.49 0.46
N VAL A 225 -29.39 13.28 0.39
CA VAL A 225 -28.20 12.93 -0.41
C VAL A 225 -27.47 11.75 0.23
N LEU A 226 -27.29 11.78 1.56
CA LEU A 226 -26.68 10.68 2.30
C LEU A 226 -27.55 9.40 2.23
N GLU A 227 -28.87 9.55 2.31
CA GLU A 227 -29.80 8.43 2.18
C GLU A 227 -29.75 7.79 0.79
N ALA A 228 -29.67 8.61 -0.28
CA ALA A 228 -29.50 8.11 -1.65
C ALA A 228 -28.16 7.38 -1.85
N LEU A 229 -27.07 7.89 -1.27
CA LEU A 229 -25.75 7.24 -1.32
C LEU A 229 -25.74 5.92 -0.54
N ALA A 230 -26.32 5.90 0.66
CA ALA A 230 -26.40 4.70 1.49
C ALA A 230 -27.27 3.60 0.87
N GLY A 231 -28.32 3.99 0.14
CA GLY A 231 -29.21 3.08 -0.58
C GLY A 231 -28.75 2.70 -1.98
N GLY A 232 -27.66 3.34 -2.48
CA GLY A 232 -27.11 3.05 -3.80
C GLY A 232 -26.52 1.65 -3.86
N ARG A 233 -26.94 0.85 -4.84
CA ARG A 233 -26.33 -0.43 -5.14
C ARG A 233 -25.58 -0.33 -6.46
N VAL A 234 -24.36 -0.84 -6.48
CA VAL A 234 -23.65 -1.10 -7.73
C VAL A 234 -24.16 -2.44 -8.24
N THR A 235 -24.63 -2.47 -9.47
CA THR A 235 -25.01 -3.72 -10.12
C THR A 235 -23.71 -4.39 -10.56
N PRO A 236 -23.40 -5.60 -10.08
CA PRO A 236 -22.21 -6.32 -10.54
C PRO A 236 -22.37 -6.71 -12.01
N GLU A 237 -21.27 -6.67 -12.74
CA GLU A 237 -21.21 -7.01 -14.16
C GLU A 237 -20.31 -8.22 -14.36
N HIS A 238 -20.69 -9.08 -15.32
CA HIS A 238 -19.86 -10.20 -15.72
C HIS A 238 -18.61 -9.73 -16.44
N SER A 239 -17.47 -10.30 -16.07
CA SER A 239 -16.22 -10.19 -16.81
C SER A 239 -15.41 -11.48 -16.65
N PRO A 240 -14.45 -11.76 -17.54
CA PRO A 240 -13.75 -13.05 -17.56
C PRO A 240 -13.08 -13.41 -16.22
N GLU A 241 -12.55 -12.41 -15.50
CA GLU A 241 -11.80 -12.62 -14.28
C GLU A 241 -12.71 -12.98 -13.09
N PRO A 242 -13.78 -12.23 -12.75
CA PRO A 242 -14.76 -12.64 -11.75
C PRO A 242 -15.44 -13.97 -12.09
N ASP A 243 -15.79 -14.20 -13.35
CA ASP A 243 -16.42 -15.46 -13.76
C ASP A 243 -15.48 -16.65 -13.53
N ALA A 244 -14.19 -16.52 -13.87
CA ALA A 244 -13.17 -17.55 -13.58
C ALA A 244 -12.97 -17.75 -12.06
N PHE A 245 -13.10 -16.71 -11.26
CA PHE A 245 -13.04 -16.81 -9.80
C PHE A 245 -14.20 -17.64 -9.24
N PHE A 246 -15.44 -17.36 -9.63
CA PHE A 246 -16.60 -18.14 -9.20
C PHE A 246 -16.54 -19.59 -9.68
N GLU A 247 -16.08 -19.83 -10.92
CA GLU A 247 -15.84 -21.17 -11.44
C GLU A 247 -14.83 -21.94 -10.59
N ALA A 248 -13.71 -21.31 -10.22
CA ALA A 248 -12.68 -21.91 -9.36
C ALA A 248 -13.22 -22.27 -7.96
N LEU A 249 -14.13 -21.47 -7.42
CA LEU A 249 -14.83 -21.76 -6.17
C LEU A 249 -15.90 -22.86 -6.32
N GLY A 250 -16.43 -23.06 -7.51
CA GLY A 250 -17.57 -23.96 -7.78
C GLY A 250 -18.91 -23.33 -7.44
N VAL A 251 -18.99 -22.00 -7.48
CA VAL A 251 -20.20 -21.21 -7.23
C VAL A 251 -20.91 -20.88 -8.54
N ASP A 252 -22.21 -21.03 -8.59
CA ASP A 252 -23.01 -20.64 -9.76
C ASP A 252 -23.14 -19.12 -9.84
N ALA A 253 -22.48 -18.52 -10.82
CA ALA A 253 -22.47 -17.09 -11.04
C ALA A 253 -23.57 -16.60 -12.00
N SER A 254 -24.59 -17.42 -12.33
CA SER A 254 -25.70 -16.99 -13.18
C SER A 254 -26.52 -15.84 -12.56
N ASP A 255 -26.48 -15.72 -11.24
CA ASP A 255 -26.94 -14.57 -10.46
C ASP A 255 -25.78 -14.08 -9.58
N LEU A 256 -25.13 -12.98 -9.99
CA LEU A 256 -23.95 -12.45 -9.30
C LEU A 256 -24.23 -11.97 -7.87
N ASP A 257 -25.41 -11.43 -7.60
CA ASP A 257 -25.79 -11.02 -6.23
C ASP A 257 -25.91 -12.24 -5.32
N ALA A 258 -26.50 -13.32 -5.81
CA ALA A 258 -26.61 -14.58 -5.07
C ALA A 258 -25.22 -15.24 -4.88
N ALA A 259 -24.40 -15.26 -5.91
CA ALA A 259 -23.04 -15.82 -5.85
C ALA A 259 -22.16 -15.08 -4.85
N LEU A 260 -22.20 -13.75 -4.83
CA LEU A 260 -21.47 -12.92 -3.87
C LEU A 260 -21.94 -13.20 -2.44
N ALA A 261 -23.26 -13.29 -2.22
CA ALA A 261 -23.83 -13.60 -0.91
C ALA A 261 -23.44 -15.00 -0.42
N GLU A 262 -23.33 -15.99 -1.30
CA GLU A 262 -22.85 -17.35 -0.99
C GLU A 262 -21.38 -17.33 -0.55
N VAL A 263 -20.52 -16.63 -1.28
CA VAL A 263 -19.10 -16.50 -0.94
C VAL A 263 -18.93 -15.79 0.40
N GLU A 264 -19.62 -14.66 0.62
CA GLU A 264 -19.57 -13.91 1.88
C GLU A 264 -20.05 -14.75 3.08
N ALA A 265 -21.10 -15.55 2.91
CA ALA A 265 -21.62 -16.44 3.97
C ALA A 265 -20.66 -17.58 4.30
N THR A 266 -19.82 -17.99 3.37
CA THR A 266 -18.86 -19.09 3.51
C THR A 266 -17.47 -18.60 3.97
N ASP A 267 -17.21 -17.29 3.95
CA ASP A 267 -15.95 -16.70 4.41
C ASP A 267 -15.77 -16.95 5.91
N PRO A 268 -14.73 -17.70 6.32
CA PRO A 268 -14.49 -18.01 7.75
C PRO A 268 -14.18 -16.77 8.60
N ARG A 269 -13.89 -15.64 7.97
CA ARG A 269 -13.68 -14.35 8.65
C ARG A 269 -14.98 -13.69 9.10
N GLY A 270 -16.13 -14.11 8.54
CA GLY A 270 -17.45 -13.59 8.85
C GLY A 270 -17.74 -12.18 8.31
N PRO A 271 -19.03 -11.79 8.23
CA PRO A 271 -19.38 -10.43 7.83
C PRO A 271 -18.97 -9.45 8.93
N GLY A 272 -17.86 -8.75 8.74
CA GLY A 272 -17.33 -7.73 9.66
C GLY A 272 -15.87 -7.83 10.03
N SER A 273 -15.14 -8.78 9.52
CA SER A 273 -13.68 -8.94 9.72
C SER A 273 -12.83 -8.15 8.70
N ARG A 274 -13.29 -6.96 8.30
CA ARG A 274 -12.54 -6.04 7.42
C ARG A 274 -11.92 -4.94 8.23
#